data_bbc2033792a2ca123b218668e1c8568a
#
_entry.id   bbc2033792a2ca123b218668e1c8568a
#
_cell.length_a   1.000
_cell.length_b   1.000
_cell.length_c   1.000
_cell.angle_alpha   90.00
_cell.angle_beta   90.00
_cell.angle_gamma   90.00
#
_symmetry.space_group_name_H-M   'P 1'
#
loop_
_entity.id
_entity.type
_entity.pdbx_description
1 polymer ?
#
loop_
_entity_poly.entity_id
_entity_poly.type
_entity_poly.pdbx_seq_one_letter_code
_entity_poly.pdbx_strand_id
1 'polypeptide(L)'
;MKKNLLSLPVATLIAIATSGTVLAAETTNLDVNFTANIRETTCDMKLVGGAGSDTEQSITFGTDGQVRVDDVRSGSVTAQFKIAIIECPSSLNSLKTTIKGNPSSALPTALTNQLIASGGANWSGVEIARVSAPTQPFLINSTDDAKRLVWTKTEIETQKEVPLIATLKETKSGEMGIGAFQTIATFEFTYE
;
A
#
# COMPACT_ATOMS: atom_id res chain seq x y z
N MET A 1 -13.20 100.23 -50.70
CA MET A 1 -12.73 100.36 -52.07
C MET A 1 -12.28 99.03 -52.63
N LYS A 2 -12.83 98.66 -53.79
CA LYS A 2 -12.34 97.68 -54.79
C LYS A 2 -12.06 96.25 -54.34
N LYS A 3 -12.94 95.30 -54.70
CA LYS A 3 -12.92 94.40 -55.87
C LYS A 3 -11.67 93.49 -55.93
N ASN A 4 -11.78 92.19 -55.98
CA ASN A 4 -12.03 91.45 -57.22
C ASN A 4 -12.37 89.94 -56.88
N LEU A 5 -13.34 89.47 -57.65
CA LEU A 5 -13.65 88.05 -57.88
C LEU A 5 -12.49 87.33 -58.57
N LEU A 6 -12.24 86.14 -58.26
CA LEU A 6 -11.79 85.12 -59.21
C LEU A 6 -12.35 83.75 -58.85
N SER A 7 -13.04 83.24 -59.81
CA SER A 7 -13.66 81.90 -59.80
C SER A 7 -12.60 80.82 -59.99
N LEU A 8 -12.77 79.72 -59.35
CA LEU A 8 -11.99 78.52 -59.61
C LEU A 8 -12.90 77.27 -59.64
N PRO A 9 -12.60 76.34 -60.53
CA PRO A 9 -13.51 75.22 -60.80
C PRO A 9 -13.43 74.18 -59.78
N VAL A 10 -14.60 73.56 -59.52
CA VAL A 10 -14.81 72.40 -58.69
C VAL A 10 -14.21 71.17 -59.39
N ALA A 11 -13.16 70.60 -58.81
CA ALA A 11 -12.68 69.28 -59.17
C ALA A 11 -13.32 68.29 -58.22
N THR A 12 -14.34 67.57 -58.70
CA THR A 12 -14.97 66.50 -58.03
C THR A 12 -14.03 65.27 -58.02
N LEU A 13 -13.40 65.00 -56.90
CA LEU A 13 -12.68 63.75 -56.65
C LEU A 13 -13.70 62.72 -56.19
N ILE A 14 -14.04 61.79 -57.08
CA ILE A 14 -14.79 60.60 -56.74
C ILE A 14 -13.84 59.62 -55.98
N ALA A 15 -13.92 59.61 -54.69
CA ALA A 15 -13.28 58.57 -53.86
C ALA A 15 -14.07 57.28 -54.02
N ILE A 16 -13.55 56.34 -54.78
CA ILE A 16 -14.06 55.00 -54.85
C ILE A 16 -13.66 54.32 -53.48
N ALA A 17 -14.61 54.28 -52.53
CA ALA A 17 -14.47 53.49 -51.34
C ALA A 17 -14.58 52.02 -51.76
N THR A 18 -13.44 51.36 -51.93
CA THR A 18 -13.41 49.90 -51.94
C THR A 18 -13.74 49.44 -50.54
N SER A 19 -15.00 49.06 -50.32
CA SER A 19 -15.43 48.31 -49.16
C SER A 19 -14.76 46.95 -49.24
N GLY A 20 -13.59 46.82 -48.62
CA GLY A 20 -12.99 45.54 -48.36
C GLY A 20 -13.91 44.75 -47.42
N THR A 21 -14.52 43.70 -47.92
CA THR A 21 -15.19 42.72 -47.11
C THR A 21 -14.13 42.08 -46.23
N VAL A 22 -14.07 42.46 -44.96
CA VAL A 22 -13.32 41.73 -43.95
C VAL A 22 -14.04 40.38 -43.82
N LEU A 23 -13.48 39.36 -44.44
CA LEU A 23 -13.86 37.97 -44.11
C LEU A 23 -13.50 37.80 -42.66
N ALA A 24 -14.50 37.83 -41.79
CA ALA A 24 -14.35 37.38 -40.43
C ALA A 24 -13.94 35.91 -40.50
N ALA A 25 -12.72 35.61 -40.03
CA ALA A 25 -12.32 34.25 -39.89
C ALA A 25 -13.28 33.59 -38.89
N GLU A 26 -14.13 32.68 -39.37
CA GLU A 26 -14.96 31.86 -38.50
C GLU A 26 -14.01 31.00 -37.65
N THR A 27 -13.95 31.28 -36.35
CA THR A 27 -13.26 30.42 -35.40
C THR A 27 -14.13 29.19 -35.17
N THR A 28 -13.71 28.08 -35.73
CA THR A 28 -14.35 26.80 -35.42
C THR A 28 -13.88 26.33 -34.03
N ASN A 29 -14.77 26.38 -33.04
CA ASN A 29 -14.52 25.83 -31.74
C ASN A 29 -14.87 24.34 -31.76
N LEU A 30 -13.94 23.50 -31.36
CA LEU A 30 -14.17 22.07 -31.09
C LEU A 30 -14.18 21.87 -29.60
N ASP A 31 -15.31 21.47 -29.05
CA ASP A 31 -15.45 21.10 -27.65
C ASP A 31 -15.28 19.61 -27.49
N VAL A 32 -14.31 19.21 -26.65
CA VAL A 32 -14.10 17.81 -26.27
C VAL A 32 -14.42 17.63 -24.79
N ASN A 33 -15.39 16.78 -24.50
CA ASN A 33 -15.75 16.42 -23.14
C ASN A 33 -14.88 15.25 -22.65
N PHE A 34 -14.12 15.49 -21.59
CA PHE A 34 -13.38 14.45 -20.89
C PHE A 34 -14.18 14.02 -19.69
N THR A 35 -14.52 12.74 -19.62
CA THR A 35 -15.16 12.12 -18.45
C THR A 35 -14.26 11.01 -17.94
N ALA A 36 -13.99 10.99 -16.63
CA ALA A 36 -13.27 9.94 -15.97
C ALA A 36 -13.99 9.58 -14.65
N ASN A 37 -14.12 8.29 -14.38
CA ASN A 37 -14.48 7.80 -13.06
C ASN A 37 -13.20 7.50 -12.30
N ILE A 38 -12.87 8.33 -11.32
CA ILE A 38 -11.77 8.08 -10.39
C ILE A 38 -12.32 7.17 -9.31
N ARG A 39 -11.75 5.96 -9.22
CA ARG A 39 -12.10 4.98 -8.19
C ARG A 39 -10.93 4.81 -7.23
N GLU A 40 -11.26 4.59 -5.98
CA GLU A 40 -10.30 4.12 -5.00
C GLU A 40 -9.83 2.71 -5.42
N THR A 41 -8.51 2.48 -5.41
CA THR A 41 -7.91 1.21 -5.85
C THR A 41 -7.35 0.41 -4.68
N THR A 42 -7.45 0.92 -3.45
CA THR A 42 -6.93 0.30 -2.24
C THR A 42 -8.06 -0.17 -1.34
N CYS A 43 -7.82 -1.27 -0.63
CA CYS A 43 -8.74 -1.75 0.40
C CYS A 43 -8.48 -1.05 1.73
N ASP A 44 -9.53 -0.87 2.51
CA ASP A 44 -9.45 -0.49 3.91
C ASP A 44 -9.27 -1.75 4.75
N MET A 45 -8.16 -1.83 5.48
CA MET A 45 -7.71 -3.03 6.16
C MET A 45 -7.57 -2.79 7.65
N LYS A 46 -7.78 -3.84 8.46
CA LYS A 46 -7.51 -3.80 9.89
C LYS A 46 -6.84 -5.06 10.42
N LEU A 47 -6.07 -4.88 11.49
CA LEU A 47 -5.55 -5.97 12.31
C LEU A 47 -6.57 -6.33 13.39
N VAL A 48 -6.65 -7.61 13.74
CA VAL A 48 -7.51 -8.12 14.82
C VAL A 48 -6.77 -9.23 15.55
N GLY A 49 -6.78 -9.20 16.88
CA GLY A 49 -6.21 -10.28 17.73
C GLY A 49 -5.10 -9.81 18.65
N GLY A 50 -4.62 -8.57 18.51
CA GLY A 50 -3.68 -7.94 19.41
C GLY A 50 -4.30 -6.81 20.23
N ALA A 51 -3.48 -6.10 20.98
CA ALA A 51 -3.83 -4.88 21.69
C ALA A 51 -3.32 -3.66 20.91
N GLY A 52 -4.16 -2.65 20.74
CA GLY A 52 -3.81 -1.42 20.01
C GLY A 52 -4.94 -0.93 19.11
N SER A 53 -4.56 -0.23 18.02
CA SER A 53 -5.49 0.29 17.02
C SER A 53 -5.75 -0.71 15.90
N ASP A 54 -6.64 -0.37 14.96
CA ASP A 54 -6.92 -1.19 13.78
C ASP A 54 -5.69 -1.34 12.86
N THR A 55 -4.76 -0.39 12.88
CA THR A 55 -3.58 -0.36 12.00
C THR A 55 -2.27 -0.68 12.70
N GLU A 56 -2.25 -0.66 14.04
CA GLU A 56 -1.06 -0.95 14.84
C GLU A 56 -1.45 -1.75 16.07
N GLN A 57 -0.99 -3.00 16.16
CA GLN A 57 -1.29 -3.89 17.27
C GLN A 57 -0.03 -4.54 17.83
N SER A 58 -0.05 -4.76 19.14
CA SER A 58 0.94 -5.57 19.84
C SER A 58 0.37 -6.95 20.11
N ILE A 59 1.11 -7.99 19.74
CA ILE A 59 0.79 -9.39 20.01
C ILE A 59 1.78 -9.88 21.05
N THR A 60 1.27 -10.28 22.21
CA THR A 60 2.08 -10.80 23.32
C THR A 60 2.08 -12.32 23.30
N PHE A 61 3.29 -12.90 23.39
CA PHE A 61 3.45 -14.35 23.51
C PHE A 61 3.43 -14.80 24.98
N GLY A 62 2.80 -15.94 25.23
CA GLY A 62 2.73 -16.52 26.57
C GLY A 62 1.82 -15.75 27.53
N THR A 63 1.88 -16.13 28.79
CA THR A 63 1.16 -15.45 29.87
C THR A 63 1.98 -14.27 30.35
N ASP A 64 1.41 -13.07 30.30
CA ASP A 64 2.07 -11.82 30.70
C ASP A 64 3.45 -11.59 30.03
N GLY A 65 3.60 -12.06 28.77
CA GLY A 65 4.85 -11.93 28.01
C GLY A 65 5.95 -12.90 28.44
N GLN A 66 5.66 -13.87 29.29
CA GLN A 66 6.62 -14.87 29.75
C GLN A 66 6.48 -16.18 28.98
N VAL A 67 7.60 -16.64 28.42
CA VAL A 67 7.68 -17.91 27.68
C VAL A 67 8.86 -18.73 28.14
N ARG A 68 8.73 -20.07 28.10
CA ARG A 68 9.81 -20.97 28.45
C ARG A 68 10.72 -21.20 27.24
N VAL A 69 12.01 -21.29 27.49
CA VAL A 69 13.02 -21.53 26.43
C VAL A 69 12.73 -22.82 25.65
N ASP A 70 12.34 -23.89 26.36
CA ASP A 70 12.05 -25.18 25.73
C ASP A 70 10.81 -25.13 24.83
N ASP A 71 9.80 -24.32 25.18
CA ASP A 71 8.61 -24.10 24.37
C ASP A 71 8.94 -23.30 23.10
N VAL A 72 9.85 -22.31 23.20
CA VAL A 72 10.33 -21.58 22.02
C VAL A 72 11.14 -22.49 21.10
N ARG A 73 12.03 -23.33 21.65
CA ARG A 73 12.81 -24.30 20.85
C ARG A 73 11.95 -25.33 20.16
N SER A 74 10.90 -25.80 20.81
CA SER A 74 9.93 -26.74 20.21
C SER A 74 9.02 -26.08 19.18
N GLY A 75 8.96 -24.73 19.11
CA GLY A 75 8.06 -23.98 18.24
C GLY A 75 6.59 -24.04 18.71
N SER A 76 6.36 -24.32 20.00
CA SER A 76 5.00 -24.39 20.57
C SER A 76 4.46 -23.03 21.04
N VAL A 77 5.30 -22.01 21.09
CA VAL A 77 4.92 -20.63 21.46
C VAL A 77 4.30 -19.93 20.27
N THR A 78 2.98 -19.87 20.24
CA THR A 78 2.22 -19.30 19.12
C THR A 78 1.23 -18.25 19.58
N ALA A 79 0.88 -17.33 18.68
CA ALA A 79 -0.22 -16.41 18.85
C ALA A 79 -0.98 -16.26 17.52
N GLN A 80 -2.30 -16.20 17.60
CA GLN A 80 -3.15 -16.03 16.42
C GLN A 80 -3.63 -14.61 16.31
N PHE A 81 -3.71 -14.14 15.08
CA PHE A 81 -4.27 -12.85 14.71
C PHE A 81 -4.84 -12.94 13.30
N LYS A 82 -5.50 -11.92 12.83
CA LYS A 82 -5.99 -11.87 11.47
C LYS A 82 -5.87 -10.48 10.87
N ILE A 83 -5.78 -10.45 9.56
CA ILE A 83 -5.96 -9.26 8.77
C ILE A 83 -7.39 -9.33 8.22
N ALA A 84 -8.18 -8.28 8.43
CA ALA A 84 -9.54 -8.20 7.96
C ALA A 84 -9.72 -7.04 6.98
N ILE A 85 -10.54 -7.26 5.97
CA ILE A 85 -10.98 -6.25 5.00
C ILE A 85 -12.21 -5.55 5.58
N ILE A 86 -12.15 -4.22 5.70
CA ILE A 86 -13.31 -3.39 6.02
C ILE A 86 -14.10 -3.13 4.75
N GLU A 87 -13.41 -2.60 3.72
CA GLU A 87 -13.98 -2.30 2.43
C GLU A 87 -12.93 -2.47 1.33
N CYS A 88 -13.34 -2.97 0.17
CA CYS A 88 -12.51 -3.04 -1.04
C CYS A 88 -13.31 -2.55 -2.25
N PRO A 89 -12.65 -1.93 -3.23
CA PRO A 89 -13.28 -1.60 -4.50
C PRO A 89 -13.80 -2.86 -5.20
N SER A 90 -14.97 -2.77 -5.81
CA SER A 90 -15.55 -3.88 -6.59
C SER A 90 -14.72 -4.26 -7.84
N SER A 91 -13.75 -3.43 -8.20
CA SER A 91 -12.84 -3.66 -9.33
C SER A 91 -11.58 -4.44 -8.95
N LEU A 92 -11.40 -4.78 -7.67
CA LEU A 92 -10.22 -5.53 -7.20
C LEU A 92 -10.26 -6.97 -7.73
N ASN A 93 -9.20 -7.36 -8.44
CA ASN A 93 -9.06 -8.72 -8.96
C ASN A 93 -8.11 -9.58 -8.12
N SER A 94 -7.10 -8.96 -7.53
CA SER A 94 -6.03 -9.64 -6.80
C SER A 94 -5.55 -8.79 -5.63
N LEU A 95 -5.30 -9.45 -4.51
CA LEU A 95 -4.73 -8.85 -3.31
C LEU A 95 -3.57 -9.71 -2.84
N LYS A 96 -2.42 -9.09 -2.67
CA LYS A 96 -1.20 -9.74 -2.22
C LYS A 96 -0.62 -8.95 -1.05
N THR A 97 0.02 -9.66 -0.12
CA THR A 97 0.62 -9.00 1.05
C THR A 97 2.05 -9.47 1.22
N THR A 98 2.97 -8.52 1.28
CA THR A 98 4.37 -8.75 1.63
C THR A 98 4.58 -8.42 3.11
N ILE A 99 5.17 -9.35 3.86
CA ILE A 99 5.56 -9.10 5.25
C ILE A 99 6.94 -8.45 5.23
N LYS A 100 7.00 -7.18 5.61
CA LYS A 100 8.23 -6.39 5.71
C LYS A 100 8.78 -6.41 7.14
N GLY A 101 10.10 -6.44 7.24
CA GLY A 101 10.80 -6.37 8.52
C GLY A 101 12.26 -6.82 8.41
N ASN A 102 12.90 -7.04 9.54
CA ASN A 102 14.28 -7.50 9.60
C ASN A 102 14.32 -9.03 9.65
N PRO A 103 14.72 -9.73 8.56
CA PRO A 103 14.80 -11.19 8.57
C PRO A 103 15.99 -11.67 9.40
N SER A 104 15.85 -12.83 10.04
CA SER A 104 16.96 -13.52 10.66
C SER A 104 17.93 -14.02 9.58
N SER A 105 19.23 -13.86 9.83
CA SER A 105 20.26 -14.34 8.92
C SER A 105 20.34 -15.86 8.84
N ALA A 106 19.91 -16.57 9.89
CA ALA A 106 19.92 -18.04 9.94
C ALA A 106 18.58 -18.64 9.48
N LEU A 107 17.48 -17.90 9.58
CA LEU A 107 16.13 -18.34 9.21
C LEU A 107 15.38 -17.18 8.53
N PRO A 108 15.51 -17.00 7.21
CA PRO A 108 14.96 -15.83 6.51
C PRO A 108 13.43 -15.70 6.52
N THR A 109 12.72 -16.75 6.93
CA THR A 109 11.26 -16.73 7.16
C THR A 109 10.89 -16.13 8.52
N ALA A 110 11.87 -15.93 9.42
CA ALA A 110 11.65 -15.37 10.73
C ALA A 110 12.11 -13.91 10.81
N LEU A 111 11.29 -13.07 11.44
CA LEU A 111 11.66 -11.72 11.86
C LEU A 111 12.56 -11.81 13.09
N THR A 112 13.77 -11.24 13.01
CA THR A 112 14.74 -11.28 14.09
C THR A 112 14.36 -10.39 15.26
N ASN A 113 14.86 -10.71 16.45
CA ASN A 113 14.72 -9.87 17.63
C ASN A 113 15.45 -8.53 17.42
N GLN A 114 14.79 -7.42 17.68
CA GLN A 114 15.36 -6.08 17.56
C GLN A 114 16.09 -5.61 18.82
N LEU A 115 15.96 -6.33 19.93
CA LEU A 115 16.59 -5.98 21.22
C LEU A 115 17.95 -6.64 21.46
N ILE A 116 18.51 -7.34 20.46
CA ILE A 116 19.80 -8.07 20.61
C ILE A 116 20.91 -7.14 21.12
N ALA A 117 21.03 -5.95 20.54
CA ALA A 117 22.03 -4.96 20.94
C ALA A 117 21.86 -4.46 22.38
N SER A 118 20.67 -4.60 22.96
CA SER A 118 20.33 -4.21 24.33
C SER A 118 20.29 -5.40 25.30
N GLY A 119 20.92 -6.53 24.93
CA GLY A 119 20.94 -7.74 25.76
C GLY A 119 19.70 -8.63 25.65
N GLY A 120 18.88 -8.44 24.62
CA GLY A 120 17.74 -9.29 24.33
C GLY A 120 18.14 -10.69 23.83
N ALA A 121 17.18 -11.62 23.78
CA ALA A 121 17.37 -12.99 23.32
C ALA A 121 17.92 -13.00 21.88
N ASN A 122 19.16 -13.44 21.68
CA ASN A 122 19.72 -13.64 20.36
C ASN A 122 19.20 -14.95 19.74
N TRP A 123 19.34 -15.11 18.44
CA TRP A 123 18.87 -16.26 17.67
C TRP A 123 17.40 -16.66 17.95
N SER A 124 16.59 -15.69 18.34
CA SER A 124 15.14 -15.78 18.43
C SER A 124 14.47 -14.99 17.33
N GLY A 125 13.33 -15.46 16.85
CA GLY A 125 12.59 -14.79 15.79
C GLY A 125 11.15 -15.28 15.70
N VAL A 126 10.32 -14.53 14.97
CA VAL A 126 8.91 -14.84 14.73
C VAL A 126 8.69 -15.21 13.29
N GLU A 127 8.21 -16.40 13.03
CA GLU A 127 7.64 -16.81 11.74
C GLU A 127 6.15 -16.50 11.70
N ILE A 128 5.66 -16.09 10.54
CA ILE A 128 4.24 -15.84 10.29
C ILE A 128 3.77 -16.77 9.17
N ALA A 129 2.67 -17.46 9.40
CA ALA A 129 2.06 -18.37 8.45
C ALA A 129 0.53 -18.22 8.45
N ARG A 130 -0.15 -18.87 7.51
CA ARG A 130 -1.61 -19.05 7.61
C ARG A 130 -1.93 -20.04 8.74
N VAL A 131 -3.03 -19.83 9.44
CA VAL A 131 -3.53 -20.81 10.43
C VAL A 131 -3.82 -22.15 9.75
N SER A 132 -4.27 -22.15 8.49
CA SER A 132 -4.52 -23.36 7.69
C SER A 132 -3.25 -24.09 7.22
N ALA A 133 -2.08 -23.44 7.29
CA ALA A 133 -0.80 -24.00 6.85
C ALA A 133 0.35 -23.53 7.78
N PRO A 134 0.35 -23.87 9.07
CA PRO A 134 1.27 -23.29 10.06
C PRO A 134 2.73 -23.70 9.85
N THR A 135 2.98 -24.73 9.08
CA THR A 135 4.34 -25.20 8.73
C THR A 135 4.90 -24.59 7.45
N GLN A 136 4.17 -23.66 6.82
CA GLN A 136 4.56 -22.97 5.60
C GLN A 136 4.64 -21.44 5.86
N PRO A 137 5.65 -20.98 6.61
CA PRO A 137 5.81 -19.57 6.91
C PRO A 137 6.16 -18.77 5.65
N PHE A 138 5.71 -17.54 5.63
CA PHE A 138 6.05 -16.58 4.57
C PHE A 138 7.51 -16.17 4.65
N LEU A 139 8.11 -15.92 3.50
CA LEU A 139 9.47 -15.36 3.44
C LEU A 139 9.41 -13.83 3.66
N ILE A 140 10.20 -13.36 4.61
CA ILE A 140 10.25 -11.93 4.93
C ILE A 140 10.79 -11.12 3.75
N ASN A 141 10.16 -9.99 3.46
CA ASN A 141 10.46 -9.07 2.35
C ASN A 141 10.29 -9.67 0.93
N SER A 142 9.66 -10.85 0.81
CA SER A 142 9.47 -11.48 -0.50
C SER A 142 8.31 -10.87 -1.27
N THR A 143 8.52 -10.61 -2.56
CA THR A 143 7.50 -10.25 -3.54
C THR A 143 7.12 -11.43 -4.44
N ASP A 144 7.73 -12.59 -4.25
CA ASP A 144 7.42 -13.84 -4.95
C ASP A 144 6.08 -14.41 -4.42
N ASP A 145 5.11 -14.60 -5.30
CA ASP A 145 3.76 -15.08 -4.96
C ASP A 145 3.77 -16.47 -4.31
N ALA A 146 4.79 -17.30 -4.58
CA ALA A 146 4.95 -18.59 -3.93
C ALA A 146 5.44 -18.49 -2.47
N LYS A 147 5.90 -17.32 -2.03
CA LYS A 147 6.57 -17.10 -0.75
C LYS A 147 5.93 -16.00 0.11
N ARG A 148 4.96 -15.27 -0.44
CA ARG A 148 4.20 -14.23 0.26
C ARG A 148 2.74 -14.61 0.42
N LEU A 149 1.99 -13.83 1.16
CA LEU A 149 0.55 -14.02 1.31
C LEU A 149 -0.18 -13.55 0.05
N VAL A 150 -0.71 -14.49 -0.73
CA VAL A 150 -1.65 -14.23 -1.83
C VAL A 150 -3.05 -14.55 -1.33
N TRP A 151 -3.96 -13.57 -1.38
CA TRP A 151 -5.34 -13.73 -0.95
C TRP A 151 -6.13 -14.52 -1.98
N THR A 152 -6.91 -15.47 -1.54
CA THR A 152 -7.86 -16.16 -2.40
C THR A 152 -9.09 -15.29 -2.68
N LYS A 153 -9.77 -15.55 -3.77
CA LYS A 153 -11.02 -14.86 -4.10
C LYS A 153 -12.06 -14.97 -2.98
N THR A 154 -12.16 -16.13 -2.34
CA THR A 154 -13.05 -16.37 -1.21
C THR A 154 -12.70 -15.50 0.00
N GLU A 155 -11.40 -15.33 0.29
CA GLU A 155 -10.93 -14.46 1.37
C GLU A 155 -11.24 -12.99 1.10
N ILE A 156 -11.15 -12.55 -0.17
CA ILE A 156 -11.44 -11.17 -0.56
C ILE A 156 -12.94 -10.88 -0.53
N GLU A 157 -13.75 -11.73 -1.16
CA GLU A 157 -15.16 -11.43 -1.44
C GLU A 157 -16.11 -11.88 -0.33
N THR A 158 -15.83 -13.02 0.30
CA THR A 158 -16.78 -13.70 1.20
C THR A 158 -16.34 -13.64 2.66
N GLN A 159 -15.13 -14.13 2.96
CA GLN A 159 -14.62 -14.19 4.33
C GLN A 159 -14.18 -12.81 4.83
N LYS A 160 -13.66 -12.01 3.93
CA LYS A 160 -13.10 -10.67 4.20
C LYS A 160 -12.02 -10.69 5.30
N GLU A 161 -11.32 -11.81 5.45
CA GLU A 161 -10.24 -11.95 6.41
C GLU A 161 -9.30 -13.09 6.08
N VAL A 162 -8.07 -13.00 6.59
CA VAL A 162 -7.08 -14.08 6.57
C VAL A 162 -6.60 -14.32 7.99
N PRO A 163 -6.89 -15.49 8.58
CA PRO A 163 -6.33 -15.92 9.85
C PRO A 163 -4.85 -16.27 9.71
N LEU A 164 -4.03 -15.67 10.58
CA LEU A 164 -2.59 -15.84 10.62
C LEU A 164 -2.15 -16.36 12.00
N ILE A 165 -1.03 -17.07 12.01
CA ILE A 165 -0.36 -17.54 13.20
C ILE A 165 1.07 -17.02 13.22
N ALA A 166 1.46 -16.41 14.32
CA ALA A 166 2.83 -16.04 14.63
C ALA A 166 3.41 -17.11 15.54
N THR A 167 4.60 -17.61 15.23
CA THR A 167 5.32 -18.62 16.01
C THR A 167 6.66 -18.06 16.43
N LEU A 168 6.88 -17.94 17.73
CA LEU A 168 8.19 -17.56 18.28
C LEU A 168 9.09 -18.80 18.29
N LYS A 169 10.26 -18.70 17.68
CA LYS A 169 11.17 -19.83 17.45
C LYS A 169 12.63 -19.47 17.69
N GLU A 170 13.40 -20.50 18.00
CA GLU A 170 14.84 -20.45 17.83
C GLU A 170 15.19 -20.44 16.35
N THR A 171 16.04 -19.46 15.91
CA THR A 171 16.41 -19.29 14.50
C THR A 171 17.71 -19.99 14.14
N LYS A 172 18.53 -20.34 15.14
CA LYS A 172 19.76 -21.13 14.99
C LYS A 172 19.85 -22.14 16.11
N SER A 173 19.80 -23.41 15.75
CA SER A 173 19.68 -24.52 16.70
C SER A 173 20.78 -24.53 17.77
N GLY A 174 20.41 -24.57 19.04
CA GLY A 174 21.29 -24.61 20.20
C GLY A 174 21.96 -23.27 20.57
N GLU A 175 21.69 -22.20 19.81
CA GLU A 175 22.35 -20.91 19.97
C GLU A 175 21.45 -19.82 20.60
N MET A 176 20.19 -20.10 20.81
CA MET A 176 19.25 -19.10 21.34
C MET A 176 19.61 -18.73 22.77
N GLY A 177 19.81 -17.42 22.99
CA GLY A 177 19.97 -16.85 24.32
C GLY A 177 18.62 -16.55 25.01
N ILE A 178 18.70 -16.29 26.31
CA ILE A 178 17.58 -15.77 27.09
C ILE A 178 17.60 -14.23 27.09
N GLY A 179 16.45 -13.61 27.24
CA GLY A 179 16.33 -12.15 27.31
C GLY A 179 15.02 -11.64 26.73
N ALA A 180 14.88 -10.33 26.67
CA ALA A 180 13.70 -9.71 26.11
C ALA A 180 13.64 -9.95 24.59
N PHE A 181 12.41 -10.05 24.06
CA PHE A 181 12.13 -10.20 22.65
C PHE A 181 11.17 -9.10 22.17
N GLN A 182 11.49 -8.48 21.07
CA GLN A 182 10.61 -7.57 20.35
C GLN A 182 10.96 -7.61 18.86
N THR A 183 9.94 -7.62 18.02
CA THR A 183 10.11 -7.45 16.57
C THR A 183 8.91 -6.73 15.98
N ILE A 184 9.07 -6.17 14.80
CA ILE A 184 8.02 -5.47 14.07
C ILE A 184 7.85 -6.13 12.71
N ALA A 185 6.61 -6.43 12.38
CA ALA A 185 6.16 -6.84 11.06
C ALA A 185 5.29 -5.72 10.46
N THR A 186 5.59 -5.29 9.25
CA THR A 186 4.73 -4.40 8.46
C THR A 186 4.11 -5.18 7.32
N PHE A 187 2.80 -5.12 7.19
CA PHE A 187 2.07 -5.76 6.11
C PHE A 187 1.87 -4.76 4.99
N GLU A 188 2.57 -4.96 3.88
CA GLU A 188 2.49 -4.13 2.68
C GLU A 188 1.57 -4.79 1.66
N PHE A 189 0.52 -4.08 1.24
CA PHE A 189 -0.50 -4.60 0.35
C PHE A 189 -0.24 -4.16 -1.09
N THR A 190 -0.40 -5.09 -2.03
CA THR A 190 -0.37 -4.87 -3.48
C THR A 190 -1.72 -5.25 -4.06
N TYR A 191 -2.33 -4.35 -4.79
CA TYR A 191 -3.66 -4.46 -5.40
C TYR A 191 -3.52 -4.56 -6.92
N GLU A 192 -4.26 -5.50 -7.56
CA GLU A 192 -4.28 -5.67 -9.02
C GLU A 192 -5.71 -5.87 -9.56
#